data_a010c0b28a1a3db5ba819440993761e4
#
_entry.id   a010c0b28a1a3db5ba819440993761e4
#
_cell.length_a   1.000
_cell.length_b   1.000
_cell.length_c   1.000
_cell.angle_alpha   90.00
_cell.angle_beta   90.00
_cell.angle_gamma   90.00
#
_symmetry.space_group_name_H-M   'P 1'
#
loop_
_entity.id
_entity.type
_entity.pdbx_description
1 polymer ?
#
loop_
_entity_poly.entity_id
_entity_poly.type
_entity_poly.pdbx_seq_one_letter_code
_entity_poly.pdbx_strand_id
1 'polypeptide(L)'
;MEKIFASSLFGVLNIARVCLLAAGVLTASACQSESKMLSAPVTGYNHTSAAINRFSVNGAGGPNLGAYQGGGSQVCCGVVPRYWVPGLKAIVEWEKDPDPYSYGKWPERPYSDAWNKRMAREKQGYSRHKAIVEIPQYDSPGDLKVHFLPCDQVRVTAAGTSPGYPGYPYNYPMEMEEPEVC
;
A
#
# COMPACT_ATOMS: atom_id res chain seq x y z
N MET A 1 -61.50 30.68 37.77
CA MET A 1 -60.24 30.09 38.19
C MET A 1 -59.59 29.12 37.18
N GLU A 2 -60.28 28.71 36.13
CA GLU A 2 -59.73 27.72 35.15
C GLU A 2 -58.76 28.27 34.10
N LYS A 3 -58.78 29.54 33.74
CA LYS A 3 -57.98 30.11 32.66
C LYS A 3 -56.51 30.37 33.05
N ILE A 4 -56.15 30.39 34.33
CA ILE A 4 -54.74 30.68 34.76
C ILE A 4 -53.91 29.39 34.73
N PHE A 5 -54.51 28.21 34.92
CA PHE A 5 -53.82 26.92 34.90
C PHE A 5 -53.41 26.49 33.48
N ALA A 6 -54.23 26.80 32.47
CA ALA A 6 -53.95 26.41 31.08
C ALA A 6 -52.75 27.18 30.49
N SER A 7 -52.55 28.44 30.85
CA SER A 7 -51.46 29.29 30.35
C SER A 7 -50.07 28.85 30.93
N SER A 8 -50.04 28.32 32.14
CA SER A 8 -48.81 27.84 32.79
C SER A 8 -48.31 26.51 32.18
N LEU A 9 -49.25 25.61 31.82
CA LEU A 9 -48.87 24.32 31.21
C LEU A 9 -48.30 24.47 29.81
N PHE A 10 -48.81 25.41 29.01
CA PHE A 10 -48.27 25.70 27.65
C PHE A 10 -46.85 26.28 27.70
N GLY A 11 -46.55 27.12 28.68
CA GLY A 11 -45.22 27.69 28.89
C GLY A 11 -44.18 26.62 29.22
N VAL A 12 -44.47 25.70 30.13
CA VAL A 12 -43.57 24.63 30.52
C VAL A 12 -43.32 23.62 29.41
N LEU A 13 -44.36 23.30 28.63
CA LEU A 13 -44.21 22.39 27.47
C LEU A 13 -43.33 22.97 26.35
N ASN A 14 -43.39 24.27 26.09
CA ASN A 14 -42.55 24.94 25.12
C ASN A 14 -41.08 25.02 25.57
N ILE A 15 -40.81 25.29 26.83
CA ILE A 15 -39.45 25.33 27.37
C ILE A 15 -38.82 23.93 27.32
N ALA A 16 -39.57 22.88 27.67
CA ALA A 16 -39.09 21.50 27.55
C ALA A 16 -38.76 21.08 26.12
N ARG A 17 -39.58 21.51 25.12
CA ARG A 17 -39.29 21.26 23.70
C ARG A 17 -38.04 21.99 23.21
N VAL A 18 -37.84 23.24 23.61
CA VAL A 18 -36.64 24.03 23.22
C VAL A 18 -35.39 23.44 23.86
N CYS A 19 -35.43 22.99 25.11
CA CYS A 19 -34.29 22.33 25.77
C CYS A 19 -33.95 20.98 25.11
N LEU A 20 -34.93 20.17 24.68
CA LEU A 20 -34.71 18.92 23.96
C LEU A 20 -34.10 19.13 22.59
N LEU A 21 -34.51 20.16 21.86
CA LEU A 21 -33.89 20.51 20.57
C LEU A 21 -32.48 21.06 20.73
N ALA A 22 -32.18 21.84 21.77
CA ALA A 22 -30.85 22.35 22.04
C ALA A 22 -29.87 21.22 22.47
N ALA A 23 -30.35 20.24 23.27
CA ALA A 23 -29.55 19.07 23.65
C ALA A 23 -29.21 18.17 22.46
N GLY A 24 -30.12 18.05 21.47
CA GLY A 24 -29.90 17.28 20.23
C GLY A 24 -28.86 17.87 19.30
N VAL A 25 -28.67 19.21 19.29
CA VAL A 25 -27.67 19.87 18.44
C VAL A 25 -26.26 19.80 19.04
N LEU A 26 -26.14 19.71 20.36
CA LEU A 26 -24.83 19.61 21.04
C LEU A 26 -24.17 18.23 20.88
N THR A 27 -24.90 17.19 20.56
CA THR A 27 -24.33 15.84 20.36
C THR A 27 -23.80 15.61 18.94
N ALA A 28 -24.08 16.49 17.98
CA ALA A 28 -23.62 16.37 16.60
C ALA A 28 -22.16 16.88 16.39
N SER A 29 -21.55 17.50 17.39
CA SER A 29 -20.14 17.91 17.38
C SER A 29 -19.24 16.76 17.87
N ALA A 30 -19.48 15.52 17.42
CA ALA A 30 -18.49 14.46 17.55
C ALA A 30 -17.27 14.91 16.71
N CYS A 31 -16.23 15.38 17.38
CA CYS A 31 -14.93 15.63 16.76
C CYS A 31 -14.53 14.41 15.96
N GLN A 32 -14.67 14.43 14.65
CA GLN A 32 -13.99 13.51 13.78
C GLN A 32 -12.48 13.86 13.91
N SER A 33 -11.82 13.20 14.85
CA SER A 33 -10.37 13.27 14.91
C SER A 33 -9.85 12.72 13.58
N GLU A 34 -9.19 13.56 12.81
CA GLU A 34 -8.59 13.17 11.54
C GLU A 34 -7.64 11.98 11.77
N SER A 35 -7.82 10.89 11.03
CA SER A 35 -6.97 9.72 11.18
C SER A 35 -5.51 10.09 10.95
N LYS A 36 -4.64 9.76 11.89
CA LYS A 36 -3.18 9.95 11.75
C LYS A 36 -2.57 9.02 10.71
N MET A 37 -3.25 7.91 10.41
CA MET A 37 -2.83 6.92 9.41
C MET A 37 -3.83 6.88 8.27
N LEU A 38 -3.33 6.71 7.06
CA LEU A 38 -4.11 6.60 5.84
C LEU A 38 -3.90 5.23 5.21
N SER A 39 -4.95 4.72 4.60
CA SER A 39 -4.87 3.55 3.73
C SER A 39 -4.10 3.91 2.45
N ALA A 40 -3.15 3.07 2.06
CA ALA A 40 -2.29 3.26 0.90
C ALA A 40 -2.23 1.98 0.08
N PRO A 41 -2.69 1.98 -1.19
CA PRO A 41 -2.44 0.87 -2.11
C PRO A 41 -0.94 0.59 -2.23
N VAL A 42 -0.59 -0.67 -2.54
CA VAL A 42 0.78 -1.10 -2.76
C VAL A 42 1.00 -1.35 -4.24
N THR A 43 1.99 -0.68 -4.81
CA THR A 43 2.42 -0.79 -6.21
C THR A 43 3.89 -1.16 -6.27
N GLY A 44 4.30 -1.94 -7.27
CA GLY A 44 5.70 -2.32 -7.47
C GLY A 44 6.24 -1.89 -8.83
N TYR A 45 7.55 -1.69 -8.87
CA TYR A 45 8.36 -1.42 -10.06
C TYR A 45 9.58 -2.33 -9.99
N ASN A 46 9.68 -3.26 -10.92
CA ASN A 46 10.79 -4.20 -11.01
C ASN A 46 11.73 -3.78 -12.13
N HIS A 47 12.93 -3.35 -11.77
CA HIS A 47 13.96 -2.86 -12.67
C HIS A 47 14.96 -3.95 -13.10
N THR A 48 14.72 -5.22 -12.70
CA THR A 48 15.63 -6.35 -12.91
C THR A 48 15.10 -7.36 -13.93
N SER A 49 15.97 -8.21 -14.45
CA SER A 49 15.62 -9.31 -15.36
C SER A 49 14.90 -10.48 -14.69
N ALA A 50 14.96 -10.59 -13.36
CA ALA A 50 14.21 -11.57 -12.58
C ALA A 50 12.74 -11.16 -12.42
N ALA A 51 11.84 -12.09 -12.10
CA ALA A 51 10.50 -11.74 -11.66
C ALA A 51 10.41 -11.62 -10.14
N ILE A 52 9.49 -10.81 -9.66
CA ILE A 52 9.09 -10.74 -8.26
C ILE A 52 7.74 -11.44 -8.14
N ASN A 53 7.79 -12.70 -7.72
CA ASN A 53 6.59 -13.56 -7.64
C ASN A 53 5.59 -13.07 -6.61
N ARG A 54 6.08 -12.50 -5.53
CA ARG A 54 5.30 -11.88 -4.46
C ARG A 54 6.17 -10.94 -3.65
N PHE A 55 5.56 -9.93 -3.10
CA PHE A 55 6.19 -9.08 -2.10
C PHE A 55 5.17 -8.51 -1.14
N SER A 56 5.67 -7.98 -0.02
CA SER A 56 4.87 -7.23 0.94
C SER A 56 5.65 -6.04 1.49
N VAL A 57 4.89 -5.02 1.91
CA VAL A 57 5.42 -3.85 2.63
C VAL A 57 4.71 -3.77 3.97
N ASN A 58 5.44 -3.92 5.07
CA ASN A 58 4.88 -3.97 6.44
C ASN A 58 3.74 -5.01 6.55
N GLY A 59 3.85 -6.13 5.83
CA GLY A 59 2.85 -7.18 5.77
C GLY A 59 1.71 -6.96 4.76
N ALA A 60 1.54 -5.77 4.19
CA ALA A 60 0.59 -5.53 3.10
C ALA A 60 1.15 -6.06 1.77
N GLY A 61 0.44 -6.98 1.13
CA GLY A 61 0.86 -7.58 -0.14
C GLY A 61 0.84 -6.61 -1.30
N GLY A 62 1.75 -6.79 -2.26
CA GLY A 62 1.76 -6.12 -3.55
C GLY A 62 1.49 -7.07 -4.72
N PRO A 63 1.34 -6.55 -5.95
CA PRO A 63 1.16 -7.37 -7.14
C PRO A 63 2.43 -8.13 -7.52
N ASN A 64 2.30 -9.27 -8.20
CA ASN A 64 3.46 -9.88 -8.86
C ASN A 64 3.95 -9.00 -10.02
N LEU A 65 5.25 -9.06 -10.24
CA LEU A 65 5.93 -8.26 -11.28
C LEU A 65 6.78 -9.19 -12.14
N GLY A 66 6.59 -9.14 -13.44
CA GLY A 66 7.53 -9.75 -14.39
C GLY A 66 8.85 -8.98 -14.42
N ALA A 67 9.82 -9.49 -15.19
CA ALA A 67 11.06 -8.80 -15.46
C ALA A 67 10.78 -7.44 -16.12
N TYR A 68 11.43 -6.38 -15.63
CA TYR A 68 11.33 -5.01 -16.16
C TYR A 68 9.90 -4.47 -16.24
N GLN A 69 9.07 -4.76 -15.24
CA GLN A 69 7.66 -4.38 -15.22
C GLN A 69 7.29 -3.63 -13.95
N GLY A 70 6.26 -2.78 -14.04
CA GLY A 70 5.71 -2.12 -12.86
C GLY A 70 4.69 -1.04 -13.16
N GLY A 71 4.07 -0.52 -12.10
CA GLY A 71 3.14 0.61 -12.16
C GLY A 71 1.74 0.29 -12.70
N GLY A 72 1.51 -0.89 -13.27
CA GLY A 72 0.26 -1.27 -13.93
C GLY A 72 -0.80 -1.87 -13.01
N SER A 73 -0.44 -2.24 -11.78
CA SER A 73 -1.34 -2.90 -10.83
C SER A 73 -1.12 -2.40 -9.41
N GLN A 74 -2.20 -2.42 -8.63
CA GLN A 74 -2.21 -2.05 -7.22
C GLN A 74 -2.94 -3.11 -6.41
N VAL A 75 -2.49 -3.35 -5.19
CA VAL A 75 -3.17 -4.21 -4.21
C VAL A 75 -3.48 -3.38 -2.97
N CYS A 76 -4.68 -3.44 -2.49
CA CYS A 76 -5.08 -2.77 -1.26
C CYS A 76 -4.70 -3.62 -0.05
N CYS A 77 -4.39 -3.11 1.09
CA CYS A 77 -3.92 -1.77 1.40
C CYS A 77 -2.90 -1.88 2.51
N GLY A 78 -1.78 -1.18 2.34
CA GLY A 78 -0.91 -0.82 3.44
C GLY A 78 -1.45 0.39 4.18
N VAL A 79 -0.67 0.88 5.13
CA VAL A 79 -0.96 2.12 5.86
C VAL A 79 0.27 3.01 5.92
N VAL A 80 0.05 4.31 5.80
CA VAL A 80 1.11 5.33 5.91
C VAL A 80 0.66 6.44 6.85
N PRO A 81 1.56 7.11 7.57
CA PRO A 81 1.22 8.32 8.29
C PRO A 81 0.68 9.40 7.35
N ARG A 82 -0.34 10.15 7.79
CA ARG A 82 -0.84 11.32 7.06
C ARG A 82 0.24 12.39 6.88
N TYR A 83 1.08 12.54 7.87
CA TYR A 83 2.23 13.44 7.85
C TYR A 83 3.50 12.62 8.04
N TRP A 84 4.48 12.88 7.19
CA TRP A 84 5.76 12.19 7.31
C TRP A 84 6.44 12.52 8.64
N VAL A 85 7.16 11.55 9.18
CA VAL A 85 7.95 11.69 10.40
C VAL A 85 9.39 11.24 10.15
N PRO A 86 10.40 11.89 10.74
CA PRO A 86 11.79 11.49 10.62
C PRO A 86 12.00 10.02 11.06
N GLY A 87 12.79 9.28 10.28
CA GLY A 87 13.08 7.88 10.56
C GLY A 87 11.96 6.90 10.19
N LEU A 88 10.96 7.34 9.41
CA LEU A 88 9.92 6.45 8.88
C LEU A 88 10.55 5.35 8.02
N LYS A 89 10.26 4.09 8.35
CA LYS A 89 10.81 2.91 7.68
C LYS A 89 9.72 1.96 7.23
N ALA A 90 10.05 1.17 6.21
CA ALA A 90 9.27 0.04 5.75
C ALA A 90 10.09 -1.25 5.83
N ILE A 91 9.41 -2.35 6.16
CA ILE A 91 9.93 -3.70 6.02
C ILE A 91 9.39 -4.23 4.69
N VAL A 92 10.28 -4.57 3.76
CA VAL A 92 9.94 -5.20 2.49
C VAL A 92 10.40 -6.64 2.52
N GLU A 93 9.50 -7.56 2.20
CA GLU A 93 9.80 -8.99 2.02
C GLU A 93 9.39 -9.39 0.62
N TRP A 94 10.25 -10.11 -0.11
CA TRP A 94 9.93 -10.53 -1.49
C TRP A 94 10.55 -11.88 -1.85
N GLU A 95 9.96 -12.51 -2.86
CA GLU A 95 10.45 -13.73 -3.49
C GLU A 95 10.80 -13.44 -4.94
N LYS A 96 12.04 -13.74 -5.33
CA LYS A 96 12.63 -13.48 -6.64
C LYS A 96 12.75 -14.80 -7.41
N ASP A 97 12.31 -14.79 -8.66
CA ASP A 97 12.49 -15.86 -9.64
C ASP A 97 13.58 -15.41 -10.64
N PRO A 98 14.75 -16.03 -10.65
CA PRO A 98 15.86 -15.60 -11.51
C PRO A 98 15.66 -15.91 -13.00
N ASP A 99 14.79 -16.88 -13.35
CA ASP A 99 14.52 -17.28 -14.75
C ASP A 99 13.02 -17.42 -15.02
N PRO A 100 12.27 -16.30 -15.01
CA PRO A 100 10.81 -16.30 -15.04
C PRO A 100 10.21 -16.83 -16.33
N TYR A 101 11.01 -17.00 -17.39
CA TYR A 101 10.54 -17.45 -18.71
C TYR A 101 11.03 -18.84 -19.09
N SER A 102 11.72 -19.57 -18.21
CA SER A 102 12.24 -20.93 -18.46
C SER A 102 11.15 -21.88 -18.91
N TYR A 103 9.98 -21.80 -18.32
CA TYR A 103 8.84 -22.67 -18.59
C TYR A 103 8.35 -22.65 -20.05
N GLY A 104 8.58 -21.53 -20.77
CA GLY A 104 8.23 -21.40 -22.19
C GLY A 104 9.07 -22.30 -23.12
N LYS A 105 10.19 -22.84 -22.62
CA LYS A 105 11.10 -23.72 -23.37
C LYS A 105 10.96 -25.18 -22.97
N TRP A 106 10.05 -25.51 -22.06
CA TRP A 106 9.91 -26.87 -21.55
C TRP A 106 9.13 -27.74 -22.54
N PRO A 107 9.57 -28.99 -22.77
CA PRO A 107 8.89 -29.91 -23.67
C PRO A 107 7.61 -30.52 -23.05
N GLU A 108 7.46 -30.43 -21.74
CA GLU A 108 6.33 -30.97 -21.02
C GLU A 108 5.05 -30.16 -21.31
N ARG A 109 3.93 -30.87 -21.53
CA ARG A 109 2.62 -30.22 -21.70
C ARG A 109 2.29 -29.43 -20.43
N PRO A 110 1.94 -28.12 -20.55
CA PRO A 110 1.57 -27.30 -19.41
C PRO A 110 0.52 -27.98 -18.51
N TYR A 111 0.71 -27.88 -17.20
CA TYR A 111 -0.14 -28.44 -16.15
C TYR A 111 -0.20 -29.98 -16.10
N SER A 112 0.60 -30.71 -16.87
CA SER A 112 0.76 -32.18 -16.70
C SER A 112 1.56 -32.46 -15.42
N ASP A 113 1.50 -33.74 -14.94
CA ASP A 113 2.29 -34.18 -13.78
C ASP A 113 3.80 -33.95 -13.97
N ALA A 114 4.29 -34.21 -15.20
CA ALA A 114 5.70 -33.95 -15.53
C ALA A 114 6.06 -32.46 -15.46
N TRP A 115 5.20 -31.61 -15.99
CA TRP A 115 5.35 -30.15 -15.92
C TRP A 115 5.32 -29.68 -14.47
N ASN A 116 4.36 -30.15 -13.67
CA ASN A 116 4.24 -29.80 -12.26
C ASN A 116 5.47 -30.22 -11.44
N LYS A 117 6.01 -31.43 -11.73
CA LYS A 117 7.26 -31.89 -11.09
C LYS A 117 8.46 -31.03 -11.47
N ARG A 118 8.52 -30.57 -12.73
CA ARG A 118 9.58 -29.65 -13.17
C ARG A 118 9.43 -28.29 -12.51
N MET A 119 8.24 -27.71 -12.51
CA MET A 119 7.94 -26.46 -11.82
C MET A 119 8.31 -26.51 -10.32
N ALA A 120 8.05 -27.63 -9.65
CA ALA A 120 8.45 -27.81 -8.26
C ALA A 120 9.97 -27.78 -8.05
N ARG A 121 10.76 -28.23 -9.04
CA ARG A 121 12.23 -28.11 -9.03
C ARG A 121 12.69 -26.68 -9.31
N GLU A 122 12.10 -26.01 -10.31
CA GLU A 122 12.42 -24.62 -10.63
C GLU A 122 12.21 -23.70 -9.42
N LYS A 123 11.12 -23.89 -8.70
CA LYS A 123 10.83 -23.13 -7.46
C LYS A 123 11.88 -23.28 -6.36
N GLN A 124 12.75 -24.30 -6.43
CA GLN A 124 13.89 -24.41 -5.49
C GLN A 124 14.99 -23.39 -5.78
N GLY A 125 15.02 -22.84 -7.00
CA GLY A 125 15.90 -21.74 -7.38
C GLY A 125 15.40 -20.35 -6.96
N TYR A 126 14.18 -20.24 -6.43
CA TYR A 126 13.65 -18.96 -5.97
C TYR A 126 14.34 -18.52 -4.68
N SER A 127 14.69 -17.25 -4.62
CA SER A 127 15.29 -16.66 -3.42
C SER A 127 14.28 -15.81 -2.66
N ARG A 128 14.47 -15.73 -1.33
CA ARG A 128 13.65 -14.90 -0.46
C ARG A 128 14.51 -13.88 0.23
N HIS A 129 14.02 -12.66 0.21
CA HIS A 129 14.75 -11.50 0.69
C HIS A 129 13.90 -10.69 1.65
N LYS A 130 14.60 -9.95 2.51
CA LYS A 130 14.00 -9.00 3.45
C LYS A 130 14.91 -7.81 3.63
N ALA A 131 14.36 -6.61 3.55
CA ALA A 131 15.07 -5.37 3.81
C ALA A 131 14.24 -4.42 4.67
N ILE A 132 14.95 -3.61 5.46
CA ILE A 132 14.36 -2.46 6.16
C ILE A 132 14.91 -1.23 5.47
N VAL A 133 14.03 -0.42 4.90
CA VAL A 133 14.40 0.77 4.13
C VAL A 133 13.69 2.01 4.66
N GLU A 134 14.34 3.15 4.52
CA GLU A 134 13.73 4.43 4.87
C GLU A 134 12.74 4.87 3.80
N ILE A 135 11.63 5.46 4.25
CA ILE A 135 10.67 6.13 3.38
C ILE A 135 11.05 7.62 3.35
N PRO A 136 11.46 8.16 2.19
CA PRO A 136 11.80 9.57 2.06
C PRO A 136 10.63 10.47 2.45
N GLN A 137 10.96 11.71 2.79
CA GLN A 137 9.96 12.73 3.09
C GLN A 137 8.98 12.90 1.93
N TYR A 138 7.71 13.06 2.28
CA TYR A 138 6.63 13.41 1.36
C TYR A 138 5.77 14.51 1.99
N ASP A 139 5.23 15.39 1.14
CA ASP A 139 4.31 16.43 1.55
C ASP A 139 2.86 15.91 1.56
N SER A 140 2.52 15.09 0.59
CA SER A 140 1.24 14.40 0.49
C SER A 140 1.45 12.91 0.32
N PRO A 141 0.85 12.08 1.17
CA PRO A 141 0.93 10.63 1.03
C PRO A 141 0.10 10.14 -0.16
N GLY A 142 0.60 9.10 -0.80
CA GLY A 142 -0.07 8.36 -1.87
C GLY A 142 0.14 6.87 -1.69
N ASP A 143 0.26 6.15 -2.81
CA ASP A 143 0.52 4.71 -2.81
C ASP A 143 1.90 4.41 -2.22
N LEU A 144 2.00 3.25 -1.56
CA LEU A 144 3.28 2.64 -1.24
C LEU A 144 3.89 2.07 -2.52
N LYS A 145 4.89 2.74 -3.07
CA LYS A 145 5.59 2.38 -4.31
C LYS A 145 6.92 1.74 -3.95
N VAL A 146 7.12 0.49 -4.41
CA VAL A 146 8.31 -0.31 -4.15
C VAL A 146 9.10 -0.47 -5.44
N HIS A 147 10.39 -0.13 -5.43
CA HIS A 147 11.33 -0.33 -6.53
C HIS A 147 12.28 -1.46 -6.19
N PHE A 148 12.26 -2.52 -6.98
CA PHE A 148 13.22 -3.63 -6.93
C PHE A 148 14.35 -3.35 -7.89
N LEU A 149 15.57 -3.28 -7.37
CA LEU A 149 16.77 -2.86 -8.08
C LEU A 149 17.78 -4.01 -8.14
N PRO A 150 18.81 -3.91 -9.01
CA PRO A 150 19.93 -4.85 -9.00
C PRO A 150 20.55 -5.06 -7.63
N CYS A 151 21.25 -6.17 -7.45
CA CYS A 151 21.88 -6.56 -6.18
C CYS A 151 20.89 -6.70 -5.02
N ASP A 152 19.67 -7.14 -5.30
CA ASP A 152 18.63 -7.33 -4.29
C ASP A 152 18.35 -6.08 -3.44
N GLN A 153 18.61 -4.91 -4.00
CA GLN A 153 18.28 -3.66 -3.36
C GLN A 153 16.80 -3.31 -3.56
N VAL A 154 16.25 -2.60 -2.59
CA VAL A 154 14.87 -2.14 -2.66
C VAL A 154 14.76 -0.70 -2.15
N ARG A 155 13.84 0.07 -2.72
CA ARG A 155 13.47 1.40 -2.25
C ARG A 155 11.96 1.50 -2.12
N VAL A 156 11.51 2.27 -1.16
CA VAL A 156 10.07 2.51 -0.93
C VAL A 156 9.82 4.00 -0.83
N THR A 157 8.75 4.45 -1.42
CA THR A 157 8.23 5.80 -1.20
C THR A 157 6.72 5.77 -0.99
N ALA A 158 6.20 6.72 -0.25
CA ALA A 158 4.77 6.99 -0.09
C ALA A 158 4.38 8.36 -0.67
N ALA A 159 5.22 8.94 -1.54
CA ALA A 159 4.91 10.23 -2.17
C ALA A 159 3.66 10.14 -3.05
N GLY A 160 2.82 11.18 -3.00
CA GLY A 160 1.62 11.29 -3.82
C GLY A 160 1.90 11.47 -5.32
N THR A 161 3.15 11.75 -5.70
CA THR A 161 3.62 11.83 -7.09
C THR A 161 3.94 10.44 -7.65
N SER A 162 4.02 10.33 -8.98
CA SER A 162 4.37 9.10 -9.70
C SER A 162 5.75 9.20 -10.36
N PRO A 163 6.41 8.07 -10.71
CA PRO A 163 7.65 8.06 -11.48
C PRO A 163 7.56 8.94 -12.74
N GLY A 164 8.63 9.70 -13.01
CA GLY A 164 8.71 10.62 -14.15
C GLY A 164 8.12 12.02 -13.88
N TYR A 165 7.46 12.26 -12.76
CA TYR A 165 6.94 13.58 -12.40
C TYR A 165 7.90 14.33 -11.44
N PRO A 166 7.92 15.67 -11.50
CA PRO A 166 8.69 16.47 -10.55
C PRO A 166 8.35 16.15 -9.10
N GLY A 167 9.38 16.07 -8.26
CA GLY A 167 9.21 15.75 -6.83
C GLY A 167 9.10 14.25 -6.52
N TYR A 168 9.11 13.35 -7.53
CA TYR A 168 9.25 11.92 -7.27
C TYR A 168 10.70 11.59 -6.86
N PRO A 169 10.92 10.84 -5.76
CA PRO A 169 12.26 10.67 -5.20
C PRO A 169 13.17 9.74 -6.02
N TYR A 170 12.61 8.90 -6.90
CA TYR A 170 13.35 7.86 -7.60
C TYR A 170 13.09 7.90 -9.12
N ASN A 171 14.15 8.16 -9.89
CA ASN A 171 14.09 8.21 -11.36
C ASN A 171 14.97 7.11 -11.97
N TYR A 172 14.68 5.85 -11.60
CA TYR A 172 15.38 4.70 -12.16
C TYR A 172 14.89 4.41 -13.58
N PRO A 173 15.79 4.04 -14.52
CA PRO A 173 15.36 3.46 -15.80
C PRO A 173 14.60 2.15 -15.52
N MET A 174 13.65 1.78 -16.39
CA MET A 174 12.87 0.56 -16.18
C MET A 174 13.75 -0.69 -16.24
N GLU A 175 14.72 -0.72 -17.14
CA GLU A 175 15.64 -1.82 -17.32
C GLU A 175 17.01 -1.45 -16.73
N MET A 176 17.45 -2.22 -15.75
CA MET A 176 18.76 -2.09 -15.12
C MET A 176 19.46 -3.44 -15.16
N GLU A 177 20.71 -3.45 -15.60
CA GLU A 177 21.54 -4.65 -15.62
C GLU A 177 22.05 -4.98 -14.22
N GLU A 178 22.10 -6.28 -13.89
CA GLU A 178 22.80 -6.74 -12.69
C GLU A 178 24.31 -6.53 -12.91
N PRO A 179 25.02 -5.86 -11.99
CA PRO A 179 26.46 -5.75 -12.08
C PRO A 179 27.13 -7.12 -11.84
N GLU A 180 28.35 -7.30 -12.35
CA GLU A 180 29.12 -8.55 -12.15
C GLU A 180 29.41 -8.82 -10.66
N VAL A 181 29.48 -7.78 -9.85
CA VAL A 181 29.74 -7.87 -8.41
C VAL A 181 28.75 -6.98 -7.66
N CYS A 182 27.99 -7.55 -6.77
CA CYS A 182 27.16 -6.89 -5.76
C CYS A 182 27.95 -6.77 -4.44
#